data_76b26a7994f918209fd2e373763ef8cc
#
_entry.id   76b26a7994f918209fd2e373763ef8cc
#
_cell.length_a   1.000
_cell.length_b   1.000
_cell.length_c   1.000
_cell.angle_alpha   90.00
_cell.angle_beta   90.00
_cell.angle_gamma   90.00
#
_symmetry.space_group_name_H-M   'P 1'
#
loop_
_entity.id
_entity.type
_entity.pdbx_description
1 polymer ?
#
loop_
_entity_poly.entity_id
_entity_poly.type
_entity_poly.pdbx_seq_one_letter_code
_entity_poly.pdbx_strand_id
1 'polypeptide(L)'
;MKILITGCRGQLGTELQRQLAEEGCTIGPLPERLRKATVIPVDVDELDITDREATINYIRRHQPDTVINCAAFTNVDGCETARDAAFKVNALGPRNLALACEKIGARLIHVSTDYVFPGTANGGVALDECAVPAPISAYGQTKLLGEQYVERFCRRHFIVRTAWLYSAYGKNFVKTMVRLGQTHDKITVVNDQLGNPTNAVDLAYHILKLAVSHDYGIYHCTGNGICSWYDFACAIMQGAGLTCKVEPVTSAEYAAANPASANRPAWSALENRMLRCTVGDEMRDWQDALKDFFANWNGEL
;
A
#
# COMPACT_ATOMS: atom_id res chain seq x y z
N MET A 1 -24.26 -4.31 0.05
CA MET A 1 -22.99 -5.00 -0.23
C MET A 1 -22.26 -5.24 1.10
N LYS A 2 -21.62 -6.38 1.26
CA LYS A 2 -20.87 -6.75 2.46
C LYS A 2 -19.38 -6.81 2.16
N ILE A 3 -18.57 -6.05 2.87
CA ILE A 3 -17.13 -5.90 2.63
C ILE A 3 -16.37 -6.33 3.88
N LEU A 4 -15.48 -7.31 3.73
CA LEU A 4 -14.55 -7.71 4.78
C LEU A 4 -13.19 -7.05 4.52
N ILE A 5 -12.62 -6.40 5.56
CA ILE A 5 -11.33 -5.70 5.47
C ILE A 5 -10.39 -6.34 6.48
N THR A 6 -9.32 -7.01 6.01
CA THR A 6 -8.25 -7.52 6.89
C THR A 6 -7.19 -6.46 7.10
N GLY A 7 -6.48 -6.50 8.25
CA GLY A 7 -5.56 -5.45 8.62
C GLY A 7 -6.28 -4.10 8.84
N CYS A 8 -7.47 -4.17 9.41
CA CYS A 8 -8.39 -3.04 9.55
C CYS A 8 -7.87 -1.91 10.45
N ARG A 9 -6.92 -2.20 11.34
CA ARG A 9 -6.28 -1.21 12.24
C ARG A 9 -5.04 -0.54 11.60
N GLY A 10 -4.62 -1.00 10.41
CA GLY A 10 -3.52 -0.40 9.66
C GLY A 10 -3.93 0.90 8.95
N GLN A 11 -2.95 1.60 8.37
CA GLN A 11 -3.13 2.87 7.67
C GLN A 11 -4.29 2.83 6.65
N LEU A 12 -4.21 1.89 5.72
CA LEU A 12 -5.18 1.75 4.64
C LEU A 12 -6.51 1.17 5.13
N GLY A 13 -6.46 0.18 6.03
CA GLY A 13 -7.67 -0.43 6.59
C GLY A 13 -8.55 0.57 7.34
N THR A 14 -7.93 1.48 8.12
CA THR A 14 -8.63 2.56 8.81
C THR A 14 -9.23 3.55 7.82
N GLU A 15 -8.47 3.94 6.79
CA GLU A 15 -8.94 4.89 5.78
C GLU A 15 -10.10 4.33 4.95
N LEU A 16 -10.06 3.06 4.56
CA LEU A 16 -11.18 2.39 3.89
C LEU A 16 -12.47 2.41 4.71
N GLN A 17 -12.37 2.13 6.01
CA GLN A 17 -13.51 2.19 6.93
C GLN A 17 -14.08 3.60 7.03
N ARG A 18 -13.21 4.62 7.13
CA ARG A 18 -13.63 6.02 7.19
C ARG A 18 -14.42 6.41 5.93
N GLN A 19 -13.86 6.13 4.74
CA GLN A 19 -14.53 6.48 3.48
C GLN A 19 -15.86 5.75 3.29
N LEU A 20 -15.96 4.50 3.71
CA LEU A 20 -17.22 3.74 3.68
C LEU A 20 -18.26 4.32 4.64
N ALA A 21 -17.85 4.81 5.81
CA ALA A 21 -18.74 5.45 6.78
C ALA A 21 -19.20 6.84 6.32
N GLU A 22 -18.32 7.61 5.69
CA GLU A 22 -18.58 8.97 5.20
C GLU A 22 -19.19 8.99 3.79
N GLU A 23 -19.29 7.84 3.13
CA GLU A 23 -19.76 7.65 1.75
C GLU A 23 -18.95 8.45 0.71
N GLY A 24 -17.69 8.81 1.04
CA GLY A 24 -16.82 9.58 0.16
C GLY A 24 -15.52 10.02 0.81
N CYS A 25 -14.78 10.86 0.08
CA CYS A 25 -13.55 11.52 0.54
C CYS A 25 -13.35 12.84 -0.22
N THR A 26 -12.18 13.49 -0.03
CA THR A 26 -11.83 14.76 -0.70
C THR A 26 -11.75 14.66 -2.24
N ILE A 27 -11.61 13.45 -2.80
CA ILE A 27 -11.62 13.20 -4.25
C ILE A 27 -13.06 13.24 -4.79
N GLY A 28 -14.00 12.66 -4.06
CA GLY A 28 -15.38 12.60 -4.47
C GLY A 28 -16.23 11.59 -3.69
N PRO A 29 -17.51 11.46 -4.06
CA PRO A 29 -18.42 10.49 -3.46
C PRO A 29 -18.05 9.06 -3.90
N LEU A 30 -18.31 8.09 -3.02
CA LEU A 30 -18.17 6.68 -3.40
C LEU A 30 -19.26 6.24 -4.40
N PRO A 31 -18.96 5.20 -5.20
CA PRO A 31 -19.96 4.56 -6.05
C PRO A 31 -21.23 4.18 -5.27
N GLU A 32 -22.39 4.40 -5.86
CA GLU A 32 -23.70 4.20 -5.19
C GLU A 32 -23.87 2.80 -4.58
N ARG A 33 -23.31 1.76 -5.23
CA ARG A 33 -23.36 0.37 -4.71
C ARG A 33 -22.65 0.18 -3.38
N LEU A 34 -21.76 1.10 -2.99
CA LEU A 34 -21.04 1.10 -1.70
C LEU A 34 -21.79 1.85 -0.61
N ARG A 35 -22.75 2.69 -0.97
CA ARG A 35 -23.56 3.38 0.03
C ARG A 35 -24.26 2.36 0.91
N LYS A 36 -24.18 2.56 2.23
CA LYS A 36 -24.72 1.63 3.24
C LYS A 36 -24.12 0.21 3.15
N ALA A 37 -22.90 0.07 2.66
CA ALA A 37 -22.19 -1.21 2.72
C ALA A 37 -22.01 -1.66 4.16
N THR A 38 -22.23 -2.95 4.41
CA THR A 38 -21.92 -3.55 5.72
C THR A 38 -20.42 -3.86 5.76
N VAL A 39 -19.69 -3.23 6.65
CA VAL A 39 -18.25 -3.45 6.83
C VAL A 39 -18.03 -4.48 7.91
N ILE A 40 -17.15 -5.46 7.65
CA ILE A 40 -16.65 -6.45 8.59
C ILE A 40 -15.15 -6.19 8.76
N PRO A 41 -14.75 -5.33 9.70
CA PRO A 41 -13.35 -5.07 9.95
C PRO A 41 -12.74 -6.19 10.78
N VAL A 42 -11.59 -6.71 10.38
CA VAL A 42 -10.85 -7.76 11.12
C VAL A 42 -9.35 -7.47 11.12
N ASP A 43 -8.73 -7.79 12.23
CA ASP A 43 -7.28 -7.81 12.37
C ASP A 43 -6.83 -9.17 12.88
N VAL A 44 -5.55 -9.34 13.20
CA VAL A 44 -4.97 -10.63 13.57
C VAL A 44 -5.67 -11.28 14.78
N ASP A 45 -6.19 -10.46 15.71
CA ASP A 45 -6.89 -10.96 16.91
C ASP A 45 -8.24 -11.61 16.59
N GLU A 46 -8.94 -11.10 15.55
CA GLU A 46 -10.22 -11.64 15.10
C GLU A 46 -10.05 -12.71 14.02
N LEU A 47 -9.03 -12.56 13.16
CA LEU A 47 -8.74 -13.49 12.06
C LEU A 47 -7.25 -13.48 11.71
N ASP A 48 -6.52 -14.49 12.18
CA ASP A 48 -5.19 -14.77 11.65
C ASP A 48 -5.32 -15.39 10.25
N ILE A 49 -5.03 -14.60 9.21
CA ILE A 49 -5.10 -15.05 7.81
C ILE A 49 -4.09 -16.16 7.48
N THR A 50 -3.08 -16.38 8.33
CA THR A 50 -2.10 -17.47 8.16
C THR A 50 -2.69 -18.83 8.52
N ASP A 51 -3.74 -18.86 9.35
CA ASP A 51 -4.52 -20.07 9.61
C ASP A 51 -5.54 -20.31 8.48
N ARG A 52 -5.27 -21.34 7.71
CA ARG A 52 -6.08 -21.69 6.54
C ARG A 52 -7.51 -22.09 6.90
N GLU A 53 -7.69 -22.90 7.94
CA GLU A 53 -9.01 -23.40 8.31
C GLU A 53 -9.85 -22.28 8.94
N ALA A 54 -9.27 -21.51 9.83
CA ALA A 54 -9.90 -20.33 10.41
C ALA A 54 -10.34 -19.35 9.31
N THR A 55 -9.46 -19.04 8.34
CA THR A 55 -9.77 -18.14 7.21
C THR A 55 -10.94 -18.65 6.37
N ILE A 56 -10.92 -19.91 5.96
CA ILE A 56 -12.00 -20.49 5.16
C ILE A 56 -13.33 -20.50 5.92
N ASN A 57 -13.31 -20.86 7.20
CA ASN A 57 -14.51 -20.93 8.02
C ASN A 57 -15.08 -19.53 8.30
N TYR A 58 -14.21 -18.55 8.56
CA TYR A 58 -14.63 -17.17 8.80
C TYR A 58 -15.31 -16.57 7.57
N ILE A 59 -14.68 -16.65 6.40
CA ILE A 59 -15.24 -16.12 5.14
C ILE A 59 -16.54 -16.84 4.78
N ARG A 60 -16.59 -18.19 4.93
CA ARG A 60 -17.81 -18.96 4.70
C ARG A 60 -18.95 -18.55 5.63
N ARG A 61 -18.66 -18.28 6.90
CA ARG A 61 -19.67 -17.86 7.90
C ARG A 61 -20.23 -16.47 7.59
N HIS A 62 -19.38 -15.53 7.22
CA HIS A 62 -19.75 -14.13 7.04
C HIS A 62 -20.29 -13.82 5.64
N GLN A 63 -19.98 -14.64 4.63
CA GLN A 63 -20.43 -14.48 3.24
C GLN A 63 -20.21 -13.04 2.71
N PRO A 64 -18.97 -12.50 2.72
CA PRO A 64 -18.73 -11.18 2.15
C PRO A 64 -18.86 -11.20 0.62
N ASP A 65 -19.32 -10.10 0.02
CA ASP A 65 -19.31 -9.91 -1.42
C ASP A 65 -17.90 -9.59 -1.93
N THR A 66 -17.12 -8.90 -1.10
CA THR A 66 -15.73 -8.50 -1.40
C THR A 66 -14.88 -8.59 -0.13
N VAL A 67 -13.68 -9.11 -0.29
CA VAL A 67 -12.62 -9.12 0.71
C VAL A 67 -11.53 -8.16 0.25
N ILE A 68 -11.15 -7.19 1.11
CA ILE A 68 -10.02 -6.29 0.87
C ILE A 68 -8.91 -6.68 1.84
N ASN A 69 -7.82 -7.20 1.30
CA ASN A 69 -6.68 -7.64 2.11
C ASN A 69 -5.63 -6.54 2.22
N CYS A 70 -5.65 -5.84 3.36
CA CYS A 70 -4.63 -4.86 3.75
C CYS A 70 -3.62 -5.45 4.76
N ALA A 71 -3.83 -6.68 5.24
CA ALA A 71 -2.92 -7.33 6.18
C ALA A 71 -1.62 -7.72 5.48
N ALA A 72 -0.48 -7.32 6.04
CA ALA A 72 0.85 -7.63 5.55
C ALA A 72 1.92 -7.48 6.64
N PHE A 73 2.99 -8.23 6.52
CA PHE A 73 4.23 -7.99 7.26
C PHE A 73 5.05 -6.94 6.48
N THR A 74 4.94 -5.67 6.89
CA THR A 74 5.46 -4.52 6.13
C THR A 74 6.83 -4.02 6.57
N ASN A 75 7.40 -4.57 7.65
CA ASN A 75 8.76 -4.24 8.07
C ASN A 75 9.77 -4.88 7.10
N VAL A 76 10.22 -4.09 6.11
CA VAL A 76 11.11 -4.56 5.03
C VAL A 76 12.40 -5.15 5.59
N ASP A 77 13.06 -4.46 6.53
CA ASP A 77 14.30 -4.92 7.15
C ASP A 77 14.03 -6.18 8.00
N GLY A 78 12.91 -6.22 8.73
CA GLY A 78 12.47 -7.38 9.50
C GLY A 78 12.16 -8.61 8.65
N CYS A 79 11.75 -8.44 7.40
CA CYS A 79 11.53 -9.58 6.48
C CYS A 79 12.82 -10.35 6.18
N GLU A 80 13.99 -9.70 6.18
CA GLU A 80 15.26 -10.37 5.91
C GLU A 80 15.63 -11.34 7.03
N THR A 81 15.29 -11.03 8.27
CA THR A 81 15.61 -11.85 9.46
C THR A 81 14.47 -12.77 9.88
N ALA A 82 13.22 -12.39 9.66
CA ALA A 82 12.02 -13.16 10.02
C ALA A 82 11.32 -13.73 8.75
N ARG A 83 12.08 -14.37 7.86
CA ARG A 83 11.62 -14.84 6.53
C ARG A 83 10.38 -15.73 6.60
N ASP A 84 10.30 -16.66 7.55
CA ASP A 84 9.16 -17.55 7.70
C ASP A 84 7.89 -16.80 8.13
N ALA A 85 8.01 -15.82 9.02
CA ALA A 85 6.88 -14.98 9.43
C ALA A 85 6.40 -14.11 8.25
N ALA A 86 7.32 -13.48 7.52
CA ALA A 86 6.99 -12.73 6.31
C ALA A 86 6.32 -13.62 5.26
N PHE A 87 6.83 -14.82 5.01
CA PHE A 87 6.26 -15.79 4.08
C PHE A 87 4.84 -16.19 4.49
N LYS A 88 4.60 -16.50 5.77
CA LYS A 88 3.26 -16.88 6.26
C LYS A 88 2.26 -15.74 6.03
N VAL A 89 2.60 -14.52 6.41
CA VAL A 89 1.68 -13.38 6.32
C VAL A 89 1.52 -12.90 4.87
N ASN A 90 2.64 -12.70 4.13
CA ASN A 90 2.61 -12.05 2.82
C ASN A 90 2.30 -13.01 1.67
N ALA A 91 2.53 -14.33 1.83
CA ALA A 91 2.28 -15.31 0.78
C ALA A 91 1.14 -16.28 1.15
N LEU A 92 1.22 -16.99 2.30
CA LEU A 92 0.20 -17.98 2.67
C LEU A 92 -1.11 -17.32 3.10
N GLY A 93 -1.08 -16.17 3.77
CA GLY A 93 -2.28 -15.40 4.11
C GLY A 93 -3.13 -15.06 2.89
N PRO A 94 -2.59 -14.35 1.87
CA PRO A 94 -3.30 -14.09 0.61
C PRO A 94 -3.78 -15.36 -0.12
N ARG A 95 -2.97 -16.44 -0.10
CA ARG A 95 -3.40 -17.73 -0.65
C ARG A 95 -4.64 -18.28 0.05
N ASN A 96 -4.69 -18.22 1.37
CA ASN A 96 -5.83 -18.71 2.15
C ASN A 96 -7.09 -17.89 1.87
N LEU A 97 -6.96 -16.56 1.79
CA LEU A 97 -8.04 -15.66 1.39
C LEU A 97 -8.54 -15.95 -0.03
N ALA A 98 -7.63 -16.15 -0.99
CA ALA A 98 -7.96 -16.48 -2.37
C ALA A 98 -8.78 -17.77 -2.48
N LEU A 99 -8.33 -18.84 -1.80
CA LEU A 99 -9.05 -20.12 -1.73
C LEU A 99 -10.45 -19.98 -1.09
N ALA A 100 -10.57 -19.14 -0.07
CA ALA A 100 -11.83 -18.92 0.61
C ALA A 100 -12.80 -18.10 -0.24
N CYS A 101 -12.31 -17.02 -0.88
CA CYS A 101 -13.10 -16.17 -1.77
C CYS A 101 -13.62 -16.95 -3.00
N GLU A 102 -12.76 -17.74 -3.64
CA GLU A 102 -13.17 -18.57 -4.79
C GLU A 102 -14.31 -19.52 -4.44
N LYS A 103 -14.27 -20.15 -3.25
CA LYS A 103 -15.33 -21.09 -2.81
C LYS A 103 -16.71 -20.47 -2.66
N ILE A 104 -16.80 -19.20 -2.31
CA ILE A 104 -18.07 -18.49 -2.12
C ILE A 104 -18.38 -17.51 -3.26
N GLY A 105 -17.50 -17.39 -4.26
CA GLY A 105 -17.65 -16.46 -5.38
C GLY A 105 -17.46 -14.99 -5.01
N ALA A 106 -16.80 -14.70 -3.88
CA ALA A 106 -16.45 -13.34 -3.47
C ALA A 106 -15.32 -12.76 -4.34
N ARG A 107 -15.25 -11.42 -4.42
CA ARG A 107 -14.08 -10.72 -4.97
C ARG A 107 -12.98 -10.66 -3.92
N LEU A 108 -11.72 -10.73 -4.36
CA LEU A 108 -10.57 -10.49 -3.53
C LEU A 108 -9.77 -9.31 -4.08
N ILE A 109 -9.59 -8.26 -3.30
CA ILE A 109 -8.66 -7.18 -3.57
C ILE A 109 -7.45 -7.37 -2.66
N HIS A 110 -6.28 -7.62 -3.26
CA HIS A 110 -5.03 -7.83 -2.53
C HIS A 110 -4.10 -6.64 -2.73
N VAL A 111 -3.77 -5.95 -1.66
CA VAL A 111 -2.81 -4.84 -1.70
C VAL A 111 -1.39 -5.39 -1.75
N SER A 112 -0.65 -5.00 -2.79
CA SER A 112 0.74 -5.36 -3.05
C SER A 112 1.64 -4.12 -3.08
N THR A 113 2.82 -4.23 -3.64
CA THR A 113 3.90 -3.25 -3.50
C THR A 113 4.73 -3.10 -4.78
N ASP A 114 5.34 -1.93 -4.95
CA ASP A 114 6.41 -1.64 -5.90
C ASP A 114 7.68 -2.50 -5.70
N TYR A 115 7.90 -3.02 -4.50
CA TYR A 115 9.05 -3.90 -4.18
C TYR A 115 9.04 -5.24 -4.92
N VAL A 116 8.00 -5.56 -5.66
CA VAL A 116 7.98 -6.72 -6.57
C VAL A 116 8.90 -6.53 -7.78
N PHE A 117 9.34 -5.29 -8.05
CA PHE A 117 10.22 -4.97 -9.16
C PHE A 117 11.70 -4.93 -8.76
N PRO A 118 12.64 -5.12 -9.72
CA PRO A 118 14.07 -5.21 -9.42
C PRO A 118 14.71 -3.88 -9.02
N GLY A 119 14.07 -2.76 -9.28
CA GLY A 119 14.58 -1.43 -8.95
C GLY A 119 15.67 -0.91 -9.90
N THR A 120 15.86 -1.54 -11.03
CA THR A 120 16.78 -1.04 -12.06
C THR A 120 16.14 0.12 -12.82
N ALA A 121 16.92 1.19 -13.03
CA ALA A 121 16.45 2.34 -13.78
C ALA A 121 16.05 1.94 -15.20
N ASN A 122 14.81 2.24 -15.57
CA ASN A 122 14.26 1.94 -16.90
C ASN A 122 14.29 3.22 -17.79
N GLY A 123 15.47 3.82 -17.92
CA GLY A 123 15.62 5.06 -18.70
C GLY A 123 14.79 6.25 -18.16
N GLY A 124 14.41 6.23 -16.87
CA GLY A 124 13.55 7.24 -16.26
C GLY A 124 12.05 7.06 -16.51
N VAL A 125 11.64 5.94 -17.11
CA VAL A 125 10.23 5.63 -17.40
C VAL A 125 9.61 4.87 -16.23
N ALA A 126 8.43 5.28 -15.79
CA ALA A 126 7.65 4.56 -14.79
C ALA A 126 7.23 3.18 -15.31
N LEU A 127 7.17 2.20 -14.41
CA LEU A 127 6.82 0.82 -14.74
C LEU A 127 5.29 0.66 -14.79
N ASP A 128 4.77 0.17 -15.90
CA ASP A 128 3.37 -0.21 -16.02
C ASP A 128 3.11 -1.65 -15.57
N GLU A 129 1.86 -2.09 -15.62
CA GLU A 129 1.46 -3.44 -15.18
C GLU A 129 1.99 -4.56 -16.08
N CYS A 130 2.53 -4.24 -17.27
CA CYS A 130 3.19 -5.20 -18.16
C CYS A 130 4.64 -5.48 -17.76
N ALA A 131 5.25 -4.65 -16.88
CA ALA A 131 6.63 -4.84 -16.45
C ALA A 131 6.79 -6.13 -15.65
N VAL A 132 7.90 -6.85 -15.92
CA VAL A 132 8.18 -8.16 -15.32
C VAL A 132 8.70 -8.00 -13.89
N PRO A 133 8.02 -8.57 -12.87
CA PRO A 133 8.50 -8.55 -11.49
C PRO A 133 9.77 -9.38 -11.31
N ALA A 134 10.74 -8.84 -10.55
CA ALA A 134 11.98 -9.52 -10.16
C ALA A 134 12.51 -8.95 -8.82
N PRO A 135 11.86 -9.25 -7.69
CA PRO A 135 12.14 -8.62 -6.40
C PRO A 135 13.51 -8.93 -5.86
N ILE A 136 14.16 -7.93 -5.25
CA ILE A 136 15.52 -8.01 -4.69
C ILE A 136 15.55 -8.16 -3.16
N SER A 137 14.41 -8.07 -2.47
CA SER A 137 14.28 -8.18 -1.01
C SER A 137 13.35 -9.33 -0.61
N ALA A 138 13.50 -9.87 0.60
CA ALA A 138 12.60 -10.89 1.13
C ALA A 138 11.15 -10.38 1.22
N TYR A 139 10.95 -9.10 1.53
CA TYR A 139 9.63 -8.46 1.49
C TYR A 139 9.02 -8.56 0.09
N GLY A 140 9.72 -8.06 -0.93
CA GLY A 140 9.25 -8.11 -2.32
C GLY A 140 8.99 -9.54 -2.81
N GLN A 141 9.88 -10.49 -2.50
CA GLN A 141 9.74 -11.91 -2.87
C GLN A 141 8.47 -12.52 -2.27
N THR A 142 8.22 -12.29 -0.98
CA THR A 142 7.03 -12.85 -0.30
C THR A 142 5.73 -12.19 -0.77
N LYS A 143 5.75 -10.89 -1.07
CA LYS A 143 4.60 -10.16 -1.65
C LYS A 143 4.29 -10.66 -3.07
N LEU A 144 5.30 -10.83 -3.93
CA LEU A 144 5.12 -11.37 -5.28
C LEU A 144 4.53 -12.78 -5.25
N LEU A 145 5.00 -13.63 -4.35
CA LEU A 145 4.43 -14.98 -4.22
C LEU A 145 2.95 -14.92 -3.76
N GLY A 146 2.60 -13.95 -2.91
CA GLY A 146 1.21 -13.68 -2.54
C GLY A 146 0.36 -13.30 -3.75
N GLU A 147 0.84 -12.42 -4.64
CA GLU A 147 0.18 -12.08 -5.91
C GLU A 147 -0.07 -13.32 -6.75
N GLN A 148 0.98 -14.15 -6.97
CA GLN A 148 0.90 -15.37 -7.77
C GLN A 148 -0.13 -16.38 -7.21
N TYR A 149 -0.24 -16.48 -5.88
CA TYR A 149 -1.26 -17.32 -5.27
C TYR A 149 -2.67 -16.75 -5.42
N VAL A 150 -2.84 -15.44 -5.30
CA VAL A 150 -4.12 -14.77 -5.53
C VAL A 150 -4.58 -14.99 -6.97
N GLU A 151 -3.72 -14.73 -7.94
CA GLU A 151 -4.00 -14.93 -9.36
C GLU A 151 -4.37 -16.39 -9.68
N ARG A 152 -3.63 -17.33 -9.10
CA ARG A 152 -3.84 -18.76 -9.33
C ARG A 152 -5.11 -19.32 -8.71
N PHE A 153 -5.53 -18.83 -7.55
CA PHE A 153 -6.57 -19.46 -6.73
C PHE A 153 -7.88 -18.67 -6.61
N CYS A 154 -7.96 -17.44 -7.14
CA CYS A 154 -9.18 -16.63 -7.12
C CYS A 154 -9.41 -15.97 -8.47
N ARG A 155 -10.44 -16.36 -9.20
CA ARG A 155 -10.74 -15.78 -10.53
C ARG A 155 -11.23 -14.34 -10.46
N ARG A 156 -11.90 -13.94 -9.38
CA ARG A 156 -12.44 -12.60 -9.18
C ARG A 156 -11.49 -11.81 -8.29
N HIS A 157 -10.30 -11.48 -8.81
CA HIS A 157 -9.28 -10.79 -8.02
C HIS A 157 -8.87 -9.46 -8.64
N PHE A 158 -8.43 -8.56 -7.76
CA PHE A 158 -7.63 -7.39 -8.07
C PHE A 158 -6.36 -7.46 -7.24
N ILE A 159 -5.21 -7.32 -7.88
CA ILE A 159 -3.93 -7.11 -7.23
C ILE A 159 -3.59 -5.64 -7.40
N VAL A 160 -3.48 -4.91 -6.28
CA VAL A 160 -3.26 -3.47 -6.29
C VAL A 160 -1.85 -3.19 -5.76
N ARG A 161 -0.92 -2.92 -6.66
CA ARG A 161 0.46 -2.53 -6.32
C ARG A 161 0.49 -1.04 -6.01
N THR A 162 1.00 -0.69 -4.85
CA THR A 162 1.18 0.70 -4.40
C THR A 162 2.60 0.94 -3.92
N ALA A 163 2.98 2.20 -3.74
CA ALA A 163 4.31 2.61 -3.30
C ALA A 163 4.24 3.70 -2.24
N TRP A 164 5.18 3.73 -1.31
CA TRP A 164 5.45 4.83 -0.37
C TRP A 164 4.19 5.37 0.34
N LEU A 165 3.35 4.44 0.82
CA LEU A 165 2.07 4.75 1.42
C LEU A 165 2.23 5.57 2.71
N TYR A 166 1.48 6.67 2.80
CA TYR A 166 1.36 7.46 4.01
C TYR A 166 -0.10 7.83 4.33
N SER A 167 -0.36 8.12 5.59
CA SER A 167 -1.72 8.36 6.10
C SER A 167 -1.65 9.16 7.41
N ALA A 168 -2.75 9.77 7.80
CA ALA A 168 -2.94 10.32 9.15
C ALA A 168 -2.90 9.23 10.25
N TYR A 169 -3.14 7.96 9.86
CA TYR A 169 -3.18 6.82 10.76
C TYR A 169 -1.88 6.02 10.75
N GLY A 170 -1.56 5.41 11.90
CA GLY A 170 -0.42 4.50 12.04
C GLY A 170 0.94 5.17 11.83
N LYS A 171 1.98 4.35 11.72
CA LYS A 171 3.37 4.80 11.51
C LYS A 171 3.67 4.85 10.01
N ASN A 172 4.28 5.94 9.54
CA ASN A 172 4.72 6.09 8.15
C ASN A 172 5.88 7.09 8.04
N PHE A 173 6.40 7.24 6.82
CA PHE A 173 7.54 8.11 6.56
C PHE A 173 7.22 9.58 6.87
N VAL A 174 6.04 10.09 6.49
CA VAL A 174 5.66 11.50 6.73
C VAL A 174 5.69 11.82 8.23
N LYS A 175 4.99 11.01 9.05
CA LYS A 175 4.98 11.19 10.51
C LYS A 175 6.37 11.03 11.13
N THR A 176 7.19 10.13 10.59
CA THR A 176 8.58 9.94 11.05
C THR A 176 9.42 11.17 10.76
N MET A 177 9.33 11.74 9.55
CA MET A 177 10.05 12.95 9.18
C MET A 177 9.62 14.15 10.01
N VAL A 178 8.31 14.35 10.22
CA VAL A 178 7.80 15.42 11.07
C VAL A 178 8.37 15.30 12.50
N ARG A 179 8.34 14.11 13.09
CA ARG A 179 8.88 13.87 14.44
C ARG A 179 10.38 14.16 14.51
N LEU A 180 11.15 13.71 13.52
CA LEU A 180 12.59 14.00 13.46
C LEU A 180 12.86 15.48 13.25
N GLY A 181 12.10 16.16 12.39
CA GLY A 181 12.22 17.58 12.14
C GLY A 181 11.88 18.46 13.33
N GLN A 182 11.05 17.99 14.27
CA GLN A 182 10.75 18.69 15.53
C GLN A 182 11.88 18.56 16.57
N THR A 183 12.76 17.58 16.44
CA THR A 183 13.76 17.24 17.47
C THR A 183 15.21 17.41 17.00
N HIS A 184 15.44 17.64 15.70
CA HIS A 184 16.78 17.75 15.12
C HIS A 184 16.87 18.99 14.22
N ASP A 185 18.03 19.66 14.25
CA ASP A 185 18.31 20.77 13.37
C ASP A 185 18.60 20.30 11.94
N LYS A 186 19.07 19.06 11.78
CA LYS A 186 19.34 18.43 10.50
C LYS A 186 19.10 16.92 10.52
N ILE A 187 18.69 16.36 9.37
CA ILE A 187 18.54 14.94 9.10
C ILE A 187 19.12 14.60 7.74
N THR A 188 19.52 13.34 7.54
CA THR A 188 20.00 12.82 6.25
C THR A 188 18.98 11.89 5.63
N VAL A 189 18.71 12.05 4.33
CA VAL A 189 17.74 11.21 3.59
C VAL A 189 18.31 10.83 2.23
N VAL A 190 18.02 9.59 1.81
CA VAL A 190 18.49 9.02 0.54
C VAL A 190 17.90 9.77 -0.66
N ASN A 191 18.75 10.14 -1.64
CA ASN A 191 18.36 10.94 -2.81
C ASN A 191 18.43 10.18 -4.15
N ASP A 192 18.91 8.93 -4.15
CA ASP A 192 19.09 8.09 -5.35
C ASP A 192 18.10 6.89 -5.41
N GLN A 193 17.07 6.91 -4.57
CA GLN A 193 15.90 6.04 -4.66
C GLN A 193 14.70 6.88 -5.08
N LEU A 194 14.10 6.52 -6.22
CA LEU A 194 13.00 7.26 -6.85
C LEU A 194 11.73 6.42 -6.93
N GLY A 195 10.60 7.04 -6.63
CA GLY A 195 9.28 6.40 -6.60
C GLY A 195 8.13 7.40 -6.52
N ASN A 196 6.95 6.90 -6.15
CA ASN A 196 5.73 7.70 -6.06
C ASN A 196 5.19 7.68 -4.63
N PRO A 197 5.22 8.79 -3.88
CA PRO A 197 4.48 8.88 -2.63
C PRO A 197 2.98 8.72 -2.85
N THR A 198 2.32 7.91 -2.03
CA THR A 198 0.89 7.62 -2.19
C THR A 198 0.14 7.94 -0.90
N ASN A 199 -0.84 8.85 -0.99
CA ASN A 199 -1.76 9.13 0.11
C ASN A 199 -2.79 8.00 0.22
N ALA A 200 -3.01 7.51 1.45
CA ALA A 200 -3.98 6.44 1.70
C ALA A 200 -5.43 6.84 1.35
N VAL A 201 -5.75 8.14 1.35
CA VAL A 201 -7.06 8.65 0.90
C VAL A 201 -7.28 8.32 -0.57
N ASP A 202 -6.28 8.60 -1.41
CA ASP A 202 -6.35 8.37 -2.86
C ASP A 202 -6.40 6.86 -3.16
N LEU A 203 -5.55 6.09 -2.51
CA LEU A 203 -5.49 4.64 -2.67
C LEU A 203 -6.81 3.96 -2.24
N ALA A 204 -7.36 4.34 -1.09
CA ALA A 204 -8.60 3.76 -0.59
C ALA A 204 -9.78 4.05 -1.53
N TYR A 205 -9.89 5.27 -2.06
CA TYR A 205 -10.91 5.65 -3.01
C TYR A 205 -10.89 4.75 -4.26
N HIS A 206 -9.71 4.52 -4.84
CA HIS A 206 -9.58 3.67 -6.04
C HIS A 206 -9.82 2.19 -5.73
N ILE A 207 -9.35 1.68 -4.58
CA ILE A 207 -9.68 0.32 -4.11
C ILE A 207 -11.21 0.14 -4.00
N LEU A 208 -11.92 1.14 -3.49
CA LEU A 208 -13.38 1.09 -3.37
C LEU A 208 -14.08 1.17 -4.74
N LYS A 209 -13.54 1.92 -5.73
CA LYS A 209 -14.01 1.85 -7.12
C LYS A 209 -13.83 0.44 -7.70
N LEU A 210 -12.66 -0.19 -7.50
CA LEU A 210 -12.40 -1.57 -7.94
C LEU A 210 -13.34 -2.57 -7.27
N ALA A 211 -13.72 -2.36 -6.00
CA ALA A 211 -14.61 -3.26 -5.26
C ALA A 211 -15.98 -3.46 -5.92
N VAL A 212 -16.42 -2.54 -6.77
CA VAL A 212 -17.68 -2.62 -7.51
C VAL A 212 -17.49 -2.88 -9.01
N SER A 213 -16.26 -2.87 -9.51
CA SER A 213 -15.92 -3.17 -10.90
C SER A 213 -15.93 -4.67 -11.19
N HIS A 214 -15.87 -5.01 -12.47
CA HIS A 214 -15.69 -6.36 -12.99
C HIS A 214 -14.41 -6.50 -13.84
N ASP A 215 -13.59 -5.45 -13.89
CA ASP A 215 -12.33 -5.39 -14.66
C ASP A 215 -11.19 -5.99 -13.84
N TYR A 216 -11.27 -7.31 -13.59
CA TYR A 216 -10.31 -8.04 -12.75
C TYR A 216 -8.91 -7.99 -13.33
N GLY A 217 -7.89 -8.08 -12.47
CA GLY A 217 -6.50 -8.12 -12.87
C GLY A 217 -5.53 -7.39 -11.94
N ILE A 218 -4.35 -7.06 -12.48
CA ILE A 218 -3.28 -6.35 -11.77
C ILE A 218 -3.39 -4.86 -12.07
N TYR A 219 -3.27 -4.05 -11.04
CA TYR A 219 -3.36 -2.60 -11.07
C TYR A 219 -2.18 -1.97 -10.36
N HIS A 220 -1.62 -0.93 -10.93
CA HIS A 220 -0.82 0.03 -10.20
C HIS A 220 -1.75 1.14 -9.67
N CYS A 221 -1.54 1.55 -8.44
CA CYS A 221 -2.31 2.59 -7.80
C CYS A 221 -1.41 3.40 -6.86
N THR A 222 -0.73 4.39 -7.44
CA THR A 222 0.23 5.27 -6.76
C THR A 222 -0.09 6.72 -7.03
N GLY A 223 0.37 7.64 -6.17
CA GLY A 223 0.35 9.06 -6.48
C GLY A 223 1.06 9.35 -7.80
N ASN A 224 0.58 10.34 -8.54
CA ASN A 224 1.22 10.79 -9.77
C ASN A 224 2.47 11.63 -9.46
N GLY A 225 3.42 11.69 -10.41
CA GLY A 225 4.71 12.33 -10.23
C GLY A 225 5.76 11.41 -9.58
N ILE A 226 7.02 11.71 -9.80
CA ILE A 226 8.17 10.92 -9.31
C ILE A 226 9.07 11.85 -8.51
N CYS A 227 9.54 11.38 -7.36
CA CYS A 227 10.51 12.08 -6.55
C CYS A 227 11.45 11.11 -5.81
N SER A 228 12.54 11.63 -5.25
CA SER A 228 13.38 10.88 -4.31
C SER A 228 12.80 10.94 -2.89
N TRP A 229 13.26 10.05 -2.01
CA TRP A 229 12.96 10.18 -0.57
C TRP A 229 13.43 11.51 0.00
N TYR A 230 14.56 12.05 -0.52
CA TYR A 230 15.07 13.36 -0.15
C TYR A 230 14.09 14.49 -0.54
N ASP A 231 13.60 14.50 -1.79
CA ASP A 231 12.64 15.51 -2.25
C ASP A 231 11.35 15.44 -1.43
N PHE A 232 10.88 14.22 -1.18
CA PHE A 232 9.69 13.97 -0.35
C PHE A 232 9.89 14.50 1.08
N ALA A 233 11.05 14.23 1.71
CA ALA A 233 11.37 14.75 3.03
C ALA A 233 11.45 16.28 3.07
N CYS A 234 12.02 16.92 2.05
CA CYS A 234 12.05 18.39 1.93
C CYS A 234 10.62 18.96 1.87
N ALA A 235 9.75 18.36 1.05
CA ALA A 235 8.35 18.78 0.95
C ALA A 235 7.58 18.57 2.27
N ILE A 236 7.88 17.49 3.00
CA ILE A 236 7.30 17.24 4.34
C ILE A 236 7.71 18.33 5.34
N MET A 237 9.01 18.73 5.39
CA MET A 237 9.46 19.82 6.27
C MET A 237 8.73 21.12 5.93
N GLN A 238 8.62 21.45 4.66
CA GLN A 238 7.91 22.63 4.19
C GLN A 238 6.42 22.59 4.58
N GLY A 239 5.73 21.45 4.32
CA GLY A 239 4.31 21.28 4.63
C GLY A 239 3.99 21.33 6.12
N ALA A 240 4.93 20.86 6.95
CA ALA A 240 4.83 20.89 8.41
C ALA A 240 5.31 22.23 9.03
N GLY A 241 5.82 23.18 8.24
CA GLY A 241 6.36 24.46 8.74
C GLY A 241 7.62 24.28 9.61
N LEU A 242 8.43 23.26 9.35
CA LEU A 242 9.64 22.93 10.12
C LEU A 242 10.89 23.49 9.43
N THR A 243 11.85 23.93 10.23
CA THR A 243 13.13 24.53 9.77
C THR A 243 14.29 23.52 9.74
N CYS A 244 14.05 22.26 10.08
CA CYS A 244 15.04 21.20 10.05
C CYS A 244 15.62 21.03 8.64
N LYS A 245 16.94 21.09 8.52
CA LYS A 245 17.63 20.92 7.24
C LYS A 245 17.68 19.46 6.83
N VAL A 246 17.20 19.13 5.63
CA VAL A 246 17.37 17.81 5.03
C VAL A 246 18.66 17.82 4.20
N GLU A 247 19.56 16.86 4.45
CA GLU A 247 20.80 16.69 3.70
C GLU A 247 20.71 15.38 2.87
N PRO A 248 21.04 15.43 1.57
CA PRO A 248 21.01 14.24 0.73
C PRO A 248 22.17 13.30 1.06
N VAL A 249 21.90 12.00 1.01
CA VAL A 249 22.90 10.91 1.06
C VAL A 249 22.59 9.90 -0.04
N THR A 250 23.60 9.16 -0.50
CA THR A 250 23.40 8.04 -1.42
C THR A 250 22.92 6.78 -0.67
N SER A 251 22.30 5.87 -1.39
CA SER A 251 21.95 4.53 -0.86
C SER A 251 23.18 3.79 -0.33
N ALA A 252 24.33 3.94 -1.00
CA ALA A 252 25.58 3.33 -0.56
C ALA A 252 26.08 3.88 0.78
N GLU A 253 26.05 5.20 0.96
CA GLU A 253 26.42 5.85 2.23
C GLU A 253 25.45 5.45 3.34
N TYR A 254 24.16 5.43 3.04
CA TYR A 254 23.15 5.01 4.00
C TYR A 254 23.34 3.55 4.44
N ALA A 255 23.57 2.64 3.49
CA ALA A 255 23.80 1.22 3.80
C ALA A 255 25.10 1.01 4.60
N ALA A 256 26.15 1.78 4.32
CA ALA A 256 27.41 1.72 5.12
C ALA A 256 27.18 2.13 6.58
N ALA A 257 26.32 3.13 6.82
CA ALA A 257 25.92 3.55 8.16
C ALA A 257 24.90 2.62 8.83
N ASN A 258 24.14 1.85 8.04
CA ASN A 258 23.05 0.96 8.49
C ASN A 258 23.18 -0.45 7.89
N PRO A 259 24.16 -1.28 8.32
CA PRO A 259 24.45 -2.57 7.69
C PRO A 259 23.29 -3.59 7.73
N ALA A 260 22.34 -3.42 8.65
CA ALA A 260 21.16 -4.28 8.77
C ALA A 260 20.00 -3.88 7.84
N SER A 261 20.16 -2.81 7.06
CA SER A 261 19.13 -2.35 6.13
C SER A 261 19.01 -3.29 4.93
N ALA A 262 17.78 -3.66 4.60
CA ALA A 262 17.48 -4.45 3.39
C ALA A 262 17.78 -3.67 2.11
N ASN A 263 18.04 -4.38 1.03
CA ASN A 263 18.16 -3.77 -0.30
C ASN A 263 16.82 -3.17 -0.74
N ARG A 264 16.83 -1.90 -1.12
CA ARG A 264 15.66 -1.18 -1.62
C ARG A 264 15.82 -0.88 -3.11
N PRO A 265 14.74 -0.93 -3.90
CA PRO A 265 14.77 -0.55 -5.31
C PRO A 265 15.27 0.89 -5.49
N ALA A 266 16.26 1.11 -6.36
CA ALA A 266 16.70 2.47 -6.72
C ALA A 266 15.64 3.16 -7.60
N TRP A 267 14.89 2.39 -8.39
CA TRP A 267 13.79 2.87 -9.23
C TRP A 267 12.55 2.02 -8.96
N SER A 268 11.53 2.63 -8.36
CA SER A 268 10.25 1.96 -8.06
C SER A 268 9.03 2.75 -8.55
N ALA A 269 9.25 3.72 -9.44
CA ALA A 269 8.17 4.53 -9.98
C ALA A 269 7.21 3.69 -10.83
N LEU A 270 5.93 3.76 -10.51
CA LEU A 270 4.85 3.04 -11.17
C LEU A 270 3.95 3.98 -11.99
N GLU A 271 3.38 3.46 -13.08
CA GLU A 271 2.37 4.12 -13.90
C GLU A 271 1.02 3.42 -13.74
N ASN A 272 -0.04 4.18 -13.48
CA ASN A 272 -1.40 3.71 -13.23
C ASN A 272 -2.16 3.44 -14.54
N ARG A 273 -1.58 2.63 -15.45
CA ARG A 273 -2.17 2.43 -16.79
C ARG A 273 -3.52 1.72 -16.71
N MET A 274 -3.63 0.65 -15.93
CA MET A 274 -4.88 -0.10 -15.79
C MET A 274 -5.98 0.73 -15.16
N LEU A 275 -5.72 1.56 -14.15
CA LEU A 275 -6.72 2.49 -13.60
C LEU A 275 -7.26 3.40 -14.69
N ARG A 276 -6.38 4.06 -15.42
CA ARG A 276 -6.71 5.03 -16.47
C ARG A 276 -7.52 4.41 -17.60
N CYS A 277 -7.24 3.15 -17.95
CA CYS A 277 -7.91 2.44 -19.04
C CYS A 277 -9.23 1.75 -18.63
N THR A 278 -9.54 1.65 -17.33
CA THR A 278 -10.72 0.92 -16.84
C THR A 278 -11.63 1.80 -15.98
N VAL A 279 -11.33 1.92 -14.68
CA VAL A 279 -12.20 2.60 -13.71
C VAL A 279 -11.94 4.11 -13.58
N GLY A 280 -10.94 4.63 -14.28
CA GLY A 280 -10.49 6.02 -14.18
C GLY A 280 -9.40 6.23 -13.13
N ASP A 281 -8.46 7.13 -13.42
CA ASP A 281 -7.33 7.48 -12.58
C ASP A 281 -7.49 8.91 -12.06
N GLU A 282 -7.98 9.05 -10.84
CA GLU A 282 -8.07 10.30 -10.09
C GLU A 282 -6.98 10.37 -8.99
N MET A 283 -5.93 9.55 -9.12
CA MET A 283 -4.76 9.65 -8.24
C MET A 283 -4.11 11.02 -8.43
N ARG A 284 -3.99 11.77 -7.36
CA ARG A 284 -3.45 13.14 -7.39
C ARG A 284 -1.93 13.12 -7.59
N ASP A 285 -1.38 14.23 -8.07
CA ASP A 285 0.06 14.50 -7.95
C ASP A 285 0.45 14.41 -6.47
N TRP A 286 1.62 13.83 -6.19
CA TRP A 286 2.05 13.57 -4.82
C TRP A 286 2.21 14.85 -3.98
N GLN A 287 2.56 16.00 -4.62
CA GLN A 287 2.68 17.29 -3.94
C GLN A 287 1.31 17.81 -3.51
N ASP A 288 0.31 17.72 -4.38
CA ASP A 288 -1.06 18.12 -4.08
C ASP A 288 -1.68 17.23 -3.00
N ALA A 289 -1.45 15.92 -3.10
CA ALA A 289 -1.89 14.96 -2.09
C ALA A 289 -1.23 15.18 -0.73
N LEU A 290 0.06 15.56 -0.70
CA LEU A 290 0.78 15.90 0.54
C LEU A 290 0.28 17.22 1.13
N LYS A 291 0.00 18.22 0.30
CA LYS A 291 -0.58 19.50 0.75
C LYS A 291 -1.95 19.29 1.39
N ASP A 292 -2.81 18.49 0.76
CA ASP A 292 -4.12 18.13 1.30
C ASP A 292 -3.98 17.35 2.62
N PHE A 293 -3.01 16.45 2.72
CA PHE A 293 -2.70 15.74 3.95
C PHE A 293 -2.42 16.72 5.11
N PHE A 294 -1.53 17.68 4.92
CA PHE A 294 -1.20 18.66 5.97
C PHE A 294 -2.37 19.60 6.31
N ALA A 295 -3.23 19.92 5.34
CA ALA A 295 -4.42 20.74 5.57
C ALA A 295 -5.47 20.03 6.45
N ASN A 296 -5.53 18.68 6.40
CA ASN A 296 -6.53 17.88 7.10
C ASN A 296 -5.98 17.05 8.27
N TRP A 297 -4.65 17.04 8.45
CA TRP A 297 -4.03 16.26 9.53
C TRP A 297 -4.07 17.02 10.86
N ASN A 298 -4.54 16.35 11.92
CA ASN A 298 -4.64 16.91 13.26
C ASN A 298 -3.32 17.04 14.04
N GLY A 299 -2.16 16.68 13.41
CA GLY A 299 -0.83 16.75 14.03
C GLY A 299 -0.49 15.57 14.96
N GLU A 300 -1.31 14.54 15.06
CA GLU A 300 -1.03 13.34 15.86
C GLU A 300 0.07 12.47 15.25
N LEU A 301 1.17 12.23 16.00
CA LEU A 301 2.37 11.50 15.56
C LEU A 301 2.32 10.01 15.92
#